data_2aa4f6b9c9fd2393869251a3a271ab5d
#
_entry.id   2aa4f6b9c9fd2393869251a3a271ab5d
#
_cell.length_a   1.000
_cell.length_b   1.000
_cell.length_c   1.000
_cell.angle_alpha   90.00
_cell.angle_beta   90.00
_cell.angle_gamma   90.00
#
_symmetry.space_group_name_H-M   'P 1'
#
loop_
_entity.id
_entity.type
_entity.pdbx_description
1 polymer ?
#
loop_
_entity_poly.entity_id
_entity_poly.type
_entity_poly.pdbx_seq_one_letter_code
_entity_poly.pdbx_strand_id
1 'polypeptide(L)'
;MSATIEMECVSFSYGTAADGAYALKDIDLSIEEGTFVGLIGPSGAGKTTLASAITGAIPHHYRGRLFGSTLVAGLDTCEASLTDIAKVAGSVLQDIDAQMVASVVEDELLFGLENFGIDHREIEGRIASALDAVGIADLRHREIATLSGGQKQKVAIAAILAM
;
A
#
# COMPACT_ATOMS: atom_id res chain seq x y z
N MET A 1 12.27 -7.73 -18.99
CA MET A 1 12.04 -7.22 -17.63
C MET A 1 10.78 -7.89 -17.15
N SER A 2 10.70 -8.29 -15.91
CA SER A 2 9.52 -8.97 -15.37
C SER A 2 8.52 -7.90 -14.92
N ALA A 3 7.24 -8.04 -15.22
CA ALA A 3 6.22 -7.17 -14.67
C ALA A 3 6.10 -7.42 -13.16
N THR A 4 6.03 -6.34 -12.40
CA THR A 4 5.83 -6.39 -10.94
C THR A 4 4.35 -6.45 -10.59
N ILE A 5 3.50 -5.83 -11.43
CA ILE A 5 2.03 -5.87 -11.29
C ILE A 5 1.46 -6.27 -12.65
N GLU A 6 0.61 -7.29 -12.65
CA GLU A 6 -0.11 -7.74 -13.83
C GLU A 6 -1.60 -7.88 -13.49
N MET A 7 -2.44 -7.27 -14.29
CA MET A 7 -3.91 -7.40 -14.17
C MET A 7 -4.46 -7.82 -15.52
N GLU A 8 -5.26 -8.88 -15.54
CA GLU A 8 -5.87 -9.42 -16.75
C GLU A 8 -7.39 -9.46 -16.61
N CYS A 9 -8.09 -8.72 -17.49
CA CYS A 9 -9.55 -8.63 -17.56
C CYS A 9 -10.22 -8.35 -16.21
N VAL A 10 -9.58 -7.55 -15.35
CA VAL A 10 -10.06 -7.32 -13.98
C VAL A 10 -11.32 -6.47 -14.00
N SER A 11 -12.39 -7.02 -13.44
CA SER A 11 -13.65 -6.33 -13.23
C SER A 11 -14.10 -6.51 -11.77
N PHE A 12 -14.53 -5.43 -11.13
CA PHE A 12 -14.98 -5.47 -9.75
C PHE A 12 -16.23 -4.62 -9.52
N SER A 13 -17.20 -5.17 -8.78
CA SER A 13 -18.36 -4.46 -8.26
C SER A 13 -18.51 -4.67 -6.77
N TYR A 14 -18.74 -3.57 -6.02
CA TYR A 14 -18.97 -3.64 -4.56
C TYR A 14 -20.30 -4.26 -4.21
N GLY A 15 -20.32 -5.05 -3.13
CA GLY A 15 -21.53 -5.63 -2.55
C GLY A 15 -22.25 -6.63 -3.46
N THR A 16 -23.53 -6.80 -3.19
CA THR A 16 -24.45 -7.64 -3.98
C THR A 16 -25.21 -6.82 -5.01
N ALA A 17 -24.58 -5.74 -5.52
CA ALA A 17 -25.26 -4.77 -6.37
C ALA A 17 -26.12 -5.46 -7.46
N ALA A 18 -27.42 -5.41 -7.29
CA ALA A 18 -28.37 -5.91 -8.28
C ALA A 18 -28.27 -5.09 -9.60
N ASP A 19 -27.69 -3.88 -9.52
CA ASP A 19 -27.63 -2.92 -10.62
C ASP A 19 -26.36 -3.01 -11.45
N GLY A 20 -25.47 -3.99 -11.18
CA GLY A 20 -24.33 -4.31 -12.04
C GLY A 20 -23.32 -3.18 -12.29
N ALA A 21 -23.29 -2.15 -11.43
CA ALA A 21 -22.31 -1.06 -11.55
C ALA A 21 -20.92 -1.56 -11.19
N TYR A 22 -20.05 -1.64 -12.18
CA TYR A 22 -18.65 -1.96 -11.99
C TYR A 22 -17.87 -0.73 -11.51
N ALA A 23 -17.08 -0.91 -10.45
CA ALA A 23 -16.09 0.07 -10.01
C ALA A 23 -14.79 -0.05 -10.82
N LEU A 24 -14.48 -1.28 -11.29
CA LEU A 24 -13.46 -1.58 -12.31
C LEU A 24 -14.14 -2.43 -13.38
N LYS A 25 -13.81 -2.19 -14.65
CA LYS A 25 -14.39 -2.95 -15.75
C LYS A 25 -13.33 -3.23 -16.82
N ASP A 26 -13.10 -4.53 -17.05
CA ASP A 26 -12.21 -5.05 -18.08
C ASP A 26 -10.84 -4.36 -18.08
N ILE A 27 -10.18 -4.30 -16.91
CA ILE A 27 -8.89 -3.65 -16.74
C ILE A 27 -7.78 -4.63 -17.07
N ASP A 28 -6.98 -4.27 -18.06
CA ASP A 28 -5.70 -4.90 -18.37
C ASP A 28 -4.59 -3.90 -18.06
N LEU A 29 -3.64 -4.27 -17.21
CA LEU A 29 -2.55 -3.41 -16.75
C LEU A 29 -1.29 -4.24 -16.50
N SER A 30 -0.17 -3.75 -17.02
CA SER A 30 1.14 -4.31 -16.69
C SER A 30 2.08 -3.19 -16.27
N ILE A 31 2.70 -3.32 -15.10
CA ILE A 31 3.67 -2.35 -14.56
C ILE A 31 5.00 -3.10 -14.35
N GLU A 32 6.04 -2.63 -14.99
CA GLU A 32 7.38 -3.18 -14.87
C GLU A 32 8.08 -2.71 -13.60
N GLU A 33 9.01 -3.52 -13.09
CA GLU A 33 9.86 -3.18 -11.96
C GLU A 33 10.62 -1.86 -12.18
N GLY A 34 10.72 -1.05 -11.12
CA GLY A 34 11.45 0.23 -11.14
C GLY A 34 10.74 1.36 -11.88
N THR A 35 9.47 1.17 -12.27
CA THR A 35 8.71 2.24 -12.93
C THR A 35 7.93 3.09 -11.92
N PHE A 36 7.71 4.36 -12.28
CA PHE A 36 6.82 5.27 -11.57
C PHE A 36 5.58 5.52 -12.42
N VAL A 37 4.41 5.14 -11.91
CA VAL A 37 3.13 5.24 -12.63
C VAL A 37 2.21 6.24 -11.95
N GLY A 38 1.72 7.22 -12.69
CA GLY A 38 0.72 8.18 -12.24
C GLY A 38 -0.68 7.78 -12.68
N LEU A 39 -1.59 7.50 -11.73
CA LEU A 39 -3.00 7.21 -11.99
C LEU A 39 -3.84 8.47 -11.77
N ILE A 40 -4.35 9.07 -12.84
CA ILE A 40 -5.13 10.31 -12.83
C ILE A 40 -6.56 10.07 -13.31
N GLY A 41 -7.49 10.88 -12.83
CA GLY A 41 -8.89 10.81 -13.21
C GLY A 41 -9.80 11.48 -12.17
N PRO A 42 -11.08 11.73 -12.50
CA PRO A 42 -12.04 12.35 -11.61
C PRO A 42 -12.30 11.51 -10.35
N SER A 43 -12.95 12.13 -9.34
CA SER A 43 -13.45 11.38 -8.18
C SER A 43 -14.46 10.33 -8.65
N GLY A 44 -14.40 9.14 -8.06
CA GLY A 44 -15.28 8.01 -8.45
C GLY A 44 -14.81 7.22 -9.68
N ALA A 45 -13.69 7.57 -10.32
CA ALA A 45 -13.18 6.85 -11.50
C ALA A 45 -12.56 5.46 -11.21
N GLY A 46 -12.63 4.96 -9.97
CA GLY A 46 -12.10 3.64 -9.62
C GLY A 46 -10.64 3.60 -9.19
N LYS A 47 -9.92 4.76 -9.07
CA LYS A 47 -8.50 4.78 -8.71
C LYS A 47 -8.17 4.05 -7.40
N THR A 48 -8.93 4.35 -6.35
CA THR A 48 -8.78 3.69 -5.04
C THR A 48 -9.12 2.21 -5.12
N THR A 49 -10.14 1.86 -5.91
CA THR A 49 -10.54 0.47 -6.14
C THR A 49 -9.42 -0.32 -6.84
N LEU A 50 -8.76 0.31 -7.82
CA LEU A 50 -7.60 -0.29 -8.50
C LEU A 50 -6.44 -0.53 -7.52
N ALA A 51 -6.09 0.48 -6.72
CA ALA A 51 -5.06 0.34 -5.68
C ALA A 51 -5.44 -0.76 -4.67
N SER A 52 -6.73 -0.86 -4.29
CA SER A 52 -7.21 -1.90 -3.37
C SER A 52 -7.12 -3.31 -3.96
N ALA A 53 -7.27 -3.47 -5.28
CA ALA A 53 -7.07 -4.75 -5.94
C ALA A 53 -5.58 -5.14 -5.95
N ILE A 54 -4.69 -4.19 -6.21
CA ILE A 54 -3.23 -4.41 -6.20
C ILE A 54 -2.74 -4.78 -4.80
N THR A 55 -3.24 -4.13 -3.74
CA THR A 55 -2.80 -4.40 -2.36
C THR A 55 -3.50 -5.59 -1.71
N GLY A 56 -4.37 -6.30 -2.43
CA GLY A 56 -5.14 -7.43 -1.90
C GLY A 56 -6.28 -7.03 -0.96
N ALA A 57 -6.50 -5.74 -0.69
CA ALA A 57 -7.67 -5.32 0.07
C ALA A 57 -9.00 -5.74 -0.61
N ILE A 58 -8.98 -5.90 -1.92
CA ILE A 58 -9.95 -6.65 -2.70
C ILE A 58 -9.29 -7.97 -3.12
N PRO A 59 -9.86 -9.14 -2.83
CA PRO A 59 -11.20 -9.37 -2.22
C PRO A 59 -11.21 -9.51 -0.69
N HIS A 60 -10.08 -9.46 -0.01
CA HIS A 60 -9.96 -9.89 1.39
C HIS A 60 -10.70 -8.99 2.39
N HIS A 61 -10.67 -7.68 2.18
CA HIS A 61 -11.33 -6.71 3.06
C HIS A 61 -12.63 -6.18 2.45
N TYR A 62 -12.62 -5.81 1.18
CA TYR A 62 -13.80 -5.31 0.48
C TYR A 62 -14.52 -6.45 -0.24
N ARG A 63 -15.73 -6.74 0.20
CA ARG A 63 -16.57 -7.78 -0.41
C ARG A 63 -17.23 -7.26 -1.69
N GLY A 64 -17.29 -8.13 -2.69
CA GLY A 64 -17.89 -7.82 -3.98
C GLY A 64 -17.76 -8.99 -4.96
N ARG A 65 -18.05 -8.71 -6.22
CA ARG A 65 -17.79 -9.65 -7.32
C ARG A 65 -16.53 -9.22 -8.04
N LEU A 66 -15.52 -10.07 -7.99
CA LEU A 66 -14.24 -9.89 -8.68
C LEU A 66 -14.13 -10.91 -9.81
N PHE A 67 -13.71 -10.47 -10.97
CA PHE A 67 -13.40 -11.27 -12.15
C PHE A 67 -12.01 -10.89 -12.66
N GLY A 68 -11.40 -11.80 -13.41
CA GLY A 68 -10.03 -11.62 -13.87
C GLY A 68 -9.00 -12.02 -12.81
N SER A 69 -7.74 -11.68 -13.04
CA SER A 69 -6.62 -12.00 -12.15
C SER A 69 -5.77 -10.76 -11.87
N THR A 70 -5.21 -10.66 -10.67
CA THR A 70 -4.24 -9.65 -10.28
C THR A 70 -3.04 -10.33 -9.65
N LEU A 71 -1.89 -10.21 -10.30
CA LEU A 71 -0.61 -10.70 -9.79
C LEU A 71 0.24 -9.50 -9.31
N VAL A 72 0.84 -9.65 -8.13
CA VAL A 72 1.76 -8.66 -7.56
C VAL A 72 3.02 -9.40 -7.13
N ALA A 73 4.14 -9.06 -7.74
CA ALA A 73 5.40 -9.79 -7.59
C ALA A 73 5.23 -11.31 -7.76
N GLY A 74 4.36 -11.73 -8.68
CA GLY A 74 4.03 -13.13 -8.95
C GLY A 74 3.04 -13.78 -7.98
N LEU A 75 2.55 -13.06 -6.95
CA LEU A 75 1.52 -13.55 -6.03
C LEU A 75 0.12 -13.19 -6.56
N ASP A 76 -0.76 -14.15 -6.69
CA ASP A 76 -2.18 -13.91 -6.98
C ASP A 76 -2.85 -13.31 -5.74
N THR A 77 -3.42 -12.11 -5.88
CA THR A 77 -4.03 -11.39 -4.76
C THR A 77 -5.30 -12.04 -4.22
N CYS A 78 -5.92 -12.96 -4.95
CA CYS A 78 -7.06 -13.74 -4.48
C CYS A 78 -6.65 -14.97 -3.65
N GLU A 79 -5.50 -15.56 -3.97
CA GLU A 79 -5.02 -16.80 -3.35
C GLU A 79 -4.05 -16.55 -2.20
N ALA A 80 -3.19 -15.52 -2.32
CA ALA A 80 -2.21 -15.17 -1.31
C ALA A 80 -2.86 -14.53 -0.08
N SER A 81 -2.28 -14.75 1.10
CA SER A 81 -2.73 -14.04 2.30
C SER A 81 -2.37 -12.55 2.25
N LEU A 82 -3.15 -11.70 2.94
CA LEU A 82 -2.82 -10.27 3.05
C LEU A 82 -1.41 -10.05 3.64
N THR A 83 -0.97 -10.93 4.54
CA THR A 83 0.37 -10.86 5.12
C THR A 83 1.46 -11.09 4.07
N ASP A 84 1.25 -12.02 3.13
CA ASP A 84 2.23 -12.29 2.07
C ASP A 84 2.23 -11.17 1.03
N ILE A 85 1.06 -10.64 0.68
CA ILE A 85 0.96 -9.48 -0.21
C ILE A 85 1.64 -8.26 0.41
N ALA A 86 1.44 -8.01 1.71
CA ALA A 86 2.04 -6.88 2.42
C ALA A 86 3.58 -6.91 2.45
N LYS A 87 4.21 -8.08 2.26
CA LYS A 87 5.68 -8.18 2.13
C LYS A 87 6.21 -7.67 0.79
N VAL A 88 5.36 -7.58 -0.22
CA VAL A 88 5.74 -7.19 -1.59
C VAL A 88 5.05 -5.91 -2.07
N ALA A 89 3.99 -5.48 -1.39
CA ALA A 89 3.22 -4.29 -1.75
C ALA A 89 2.82 -3.49 -0.51
N GLY A 90 3.48 -2.36 -0.30
CA GLY A 90 3.09 -1.39 0.73
C GLY A 90 2.09 -0.36 0.20
N SER A 91 1.25 0.19 1.08
CA SER A 91 0.30 1.23 0.70
C SER A 91 0.23 2.37 1.71
N VAL A 92 0.14 3.59 1.18
CA VAL A 92 -0.16 4.79 1.98
C VAL A 92 -1.62 5.16 1.75
N LEU A 93 -2.39 5.22 2.82
CA LEU A 93 -3.82 5.53 2.74
C LEU A 93 -4.05 7.03 2.53
N GLN A 94 -5.23 7.38 2.03
CA GLN A 94 -5.64 8.77 1.87
C GLN A 94 -5.79 9.47 3.23
N ASP A 95 -6.33 8.77 4.22
CA ASP A 95 -6.41 9.24 5.61
C ASP A 95 -5.17 8.75 6.37
N ILE A 96 -4.16 9.61 6.42
CA ILE A 96 -2.88 9.30 7.08
C ILE A 96 -3.05 9.18 8.59
N ASP A 97 -3.90 10.01 9.21
CA ASP A 97 -4.11 9.95 10.66
C ASP A 97 -4.74 8.62 11.09
N ALA A 98 -5.59 8.04 10.27
CA ALA A 98 -6.17 6.71 10.51
C ALA A 98 -5.16 5.57 10.31
N GLN A 99 -4.06 5.81 9.59
CA GLN A 99 -3.01 4.81 9.37
C GLN A 99 -1.97 4.78 10.48
N MET A 100 -1.73 5.92 11.17
CA MET A 100 -0.74 6.02 12.23
C MET A 100 -1.16 5.25 13.47
N VAL A 101 -0.28 4.39 13.97
CA VAL A 101 -0.50 3.53 15.15
C VAL A 101 0.27 4.04 16.36
N ALA A 102 1.47 4.57 16.15
CA ALA A 102 2.34 5.05 17.21
C ALA A 102 2.20 6.56 17.47
N SER A 103 2.75 7.01 18.59
CA SER A 103 2.76 8.44 18.96
C SER A 103 4.02 9.16 18.48
N VAL A 104 5.13 8.45 18.27
CA VAL A 104 6.44 8.97 17.89
C VAL A 104 6.84 8.41 16.52
N VAL A 105 7.55 9.19 15.74
CA VAL A 105 7.97 8.81 14.37
C VAL A 105 8.78 7.53 14.36
N GLU A 106 9.76 7.38 15.23
CA GLU A 106 10.58 6.19 15.33
C GLU A 106 9.76 4.93 15.64
N ASP A 107 8.84 5.05 16.60
CA ASP A 107 7.99 3.94 17.02
C ASP A 107 7.04 3.49 15.90
N GLU A 108 6.60 4.41 15.03
CA GLU A 108 5.78 4.08 13.86
C GLU A 108 6.53 3.19 12.87
N LEU A 109 7.80 3.49 12.60
CA LEU A 109 8.64 2.66 11.75
C LEU A 109 8.98 1.32 12.42
N LEU A 110 9.31 1.37 13.72
CA LEU A 110 9.63 0.19 14.52
C LEU A 110 8.46 -0.80 14.54
N PHE A 111 7.23 -0.32 14.71
CA PHE A 111 6.03 -1.16 14.72
C PHE A 111 5.91 -2.05 13.47
N GLY A 112 6.14 -1.49 12.29
CA GLY A 112 6.13 -2.25 11.04
C GLY A 112 7.23 -3.31 11.00
N LEU A 113 8.46 -2.92 11.31
CA LEU A 113 9.64 -3.79 11.28
C LEU A 113 9.51 -4.99 12.24
N GLU A 114 9.01 -4.75 13.45
CA GLU A 114 8.77 -5.82 14.44
C GLU A 114 7.68 -6.79 13.98
N ASN A 115 6.57 -6.28 13.42
CA ASN A 115 5.49 -7.11 12.91
C ASN A 115 5.92 -7.99 11.73
N PHE A 116 6.87 -7.54 10.91
CA PHE A 116 7.46 -8.32 9.82
C PHE A 116 8.60 -9.24 10.29
N GLY A 117 8.97 -9.19 11.58
CA GLY A 117 10.00 -10.05 12.16
C GLY A 117 11.40 -9.73 11.67
N ILE A 118 11.68 -8.48 11.38
CA ILE A 118 13.02 -8.01 10.95
C ILE A 118 14.01 -8.21 12.10
N ASP A 119 15.23 -8.71 11.78
CA ASP A 119 16.29 -8.89 12.78
C ASP A 119 16.58 -7.55 13.47
N HIS A 120 16.59 -7.57 14.80
CA HIS A 120 16.83 -6.39 15.63
C HIS A 120 18.12 -5.63 15.25
N ARG A 121 19.13 -6.34 14.73
CA ARG A 121 20.38 -5.74 14.25
C ARG A 121 20.23 -4.87 13.02
N GLU A 122 19.19 -5.10 12.22
CA GLU A 122 18.92 -4.36 10.99
C GLU A 122 18.00 -3.17 11.22
N ILE A 123 17.17 -3.20 12.27
CA ILE A 123 16.11 -2.23 12.53
C ILE A 123 16.65 -0.80 12.53
N GLU A 124 17.72 -0.53 13.30
CA GLU A 124 18.32 0.81 13.40
C GLU A 124 18.75 1.34 12.03
N GLY A 125 19.44 0.52 11.25
CA GLY A 125 19.91 0.91 9.91
C GLY A 125 18.76 1.15 8.93
N ARG A 126 17.71 0.34 9.00
CA ARG A 126 16.52 0.49 8.15
C ARG A 126 15.75 1.76 8.48
N ILE A 127 15.53 2.05 9.77
CA ILE A 127 14.86 3.29 10.21
C ILE A 127 15.65 4.52 9.74
N ALA A 128 16.97 4.56 10.00
CA ALA A 128 17.80 5.68 9.58
C ALA A 128 17.75 5.90 8.06
N SER A 129 17.92 4.83 7.27
CA SER A 129 17.90 4.91 5.81
C SER A 129 16.54 5.36 5.27
N ALA A 130 15.43 4.89 5.85
CA ALA A 130 14.09 5.26 5.41
C ALA A 130 13.77 6.73 5.71
N LEU A 131 14.15 7.24 6.90
CA LEU A 131 13.97 8.64 7.27
C LEU A 131 14.81 9.58 6.41
N ASP A 132 16.04 9.19 6.09
CA ASP A 132 16.92 9.93 5.18
C ASP A 132 16.35 9.98 3.76
N ALA A 133 15.83 8.86 3.26
CA ALA A 133 15.27 8.76 1.91
C ALA A 133 14.10 9.74 1.69
N VAL A 134 13.30 10.01 2.72
CA VAL A 134 12.18 10.98 2.64
C VAL A 134 12.53 12.36 3.19
N GLY A 135 13.77 12.55 3.69
CA GLY A 135 14.29 13.83 4.19
C GLY A 135 13.58 14.32 5.44
N ILE A 136 13.44 13.46 6.47
CA ILE A 136 12.86 13.77 7.78
C ILE A 136 13.63 13.16 8.96
N ALA A 137 14.91 12.89 8.80
CA ALA A 137 15.75 12.31 9.86
C ALA A 137 15.75 13.14 11.15
N ASP A 138 15.63 14.46 11.04
CA ASP A 138 15.52 15.40 12.14
C ASP A 138 14.22 15.29 12.95
N LEU A 139 13.20 14.60 12.40
CA LEU A 139 11.90 14.39 13.04
C LEU A 139 11.80 13.04 13.75
N ARG A 140 12.84 12.22 13.74
CA ARG A 140 12.85 10.82 14.24
C ARG A 140 12.20 10.67 15.62
N HIS A 141 12.50 11.55 16.55
CA HIS A 141 12.01 11.50 17.94
C HIS A 141 10.85 12.46 18.23
N ARG A 142 10.24 13.02 17.18
CA ARG A 142 9.10 13.93 17.31
C ARG A 142 7.79 13.18 17.49
N GLU A 143 6.88 13.79 18.23
CA GLU A 143 5.50 13.32 18.30
C GLU A 143 4.77 13.55 16.97
N ILE A 144 4.14 12.52 16.45
CA ILE A 144 3.41 12.54 15.15
C ILE A 144 2.28 13.56 15.18
N ALA A 145 1.62 13.72 16.33
CA ALA A 145 0.55 14.73 16.50
C ALA A 145 1.01 16.18 16.25
N THR A 146 2.31 16.47 16.42
CA THR A 146 2.89 17.80 16.20
C THR A 146 3.31 18.07 14.76
N LEU A 147 3.24 17.08 13.89
CA LEU A 147 3.70 17.16 12.52
C LEU A 147 2.63 17.77 11.60
N SER A 148 3.09 18.47 10.55
CA SER A 148 2.22 18.89 9.46
C SER A 148 1.72 17.69 8.65
N GLY A 149 0.62 17.83 7.90
CA GLY A 149 0.09 16.76 7.05
C GLY A 149 1.12 16.21 6.06
N GLY A 150 1.94 17.07 5.44
CA GLY A 150 3.00 16.63 4.54
C GLY A 150 4.13 15.87 5.26
N GLN A 151 4.45 16.23 6.51
CA GLN A 151 5.41 15.47 7.32
C GLN A 151 4.85 14.10 7.72
N LYS A 152 3.58 14.02 8.08
CA LYS A 152 2.91 12.74 8.36
C LYS A 152 2.88 11.82 7.14
N GLN A 153 2.65 12.36 5.94
CA GLN A 153 2.77 11.58 4.70
C GLN A 153 4.18 11.01 4.51
N LYS A 154 5.20 11.81 4.77
CA LYS A 154 6.59 11.33 4.71
C LYS A 154 6.87 10.24 5.74
N VAL A 155 6.32 10.34 6.96
CA VAL A 155 6.42 9.27 7.97
C VAL A 155 5.78 7.98 7.47
N ALA A 156 4.56 8.04 6.90
CA ALA A 156 3.88 6.88 6.36
C ALA A 156 4.69 6.22 5.22
N ILE A 157 5.28 7.03 4.33
CA ILE A 157 6.14 6.53 3.25
C ILE A 157 7.42 5.90 3.84
N ALA A 158 8.05 6.54 4.82
CA ALA A 158 9.25 6.00 5.47
C ALA A 158 8.96 4.67 6.17
N ALA A 159 7.81 4.54 6.85
CA ALA A 159 7.42 3.29 7.49
C ALA A 159 7.32 2.12 6.51
N ILE A 160 6.81 2.37 5.29
CA ILE A 160 6.74 1.36 4.22
C ILE A 160 8.12 1.08 3.64
N LEU A 161 8.94 2.10 3.42
CA LEU A 161 10.30 1.93 2.86
C LEU A 161 11.25 1.20 3.80
N ALA A 162 11.00 1.22 5.10
CA ALA A 162 11.82 0.53 6.10
C ALA A 162 11.61 -0.99 6.09
N MET A 163 10.39 -1.45 5.74
CA MET A 163 10.01 -2.87 5.68
C MET A 163 10.62 -3.57 4.49
#